data_b8bfbe9aa406d7d07c2c38a6acce6040
#
_entry.id   b8bfbe9aa406d7d07c2c38a6acce6040
#
_cell.length_a   1.000
_cell.length_b   1.000
_cell.length_c   1.000
_cell.angle_alpha   90.00
_cell.angle_beta   90.00
_cell.angle_gamma   90.00
#
_symmetry.space_group_name_H-M   'P 1'
#
loop_
_entity.id
_entity.type
_entity.pdbx_description
1 polymer ?
#
loop_
_entity_poly.entity_id
_entity_poly.type
_entity_poly.pdbx_seq_one_letter_code
_entity_poly.pdbx_strand_id
1 'polypeptide(L)'
;MIYNQKNNNQMNNFNSDEFVLGPEVSSEGPAKVLLVGMGADIGSNIIYLSATRGIKYPVTDILTHAIVSEGVGANNRSSLDELKARLILANPSLYDKVKINQESSSIIINGHNFRIHFRDFDSDLEDLGKFDLAILATSRRHIRSRSHLEKLEYIAKVVIGVAENSDLPALYPALLSADASHFLATQSAIGSELTGSFAMGSCQCVGWTTGLRVLADYCSDNGVLLQDVLLHTEVDIVHPDTASSNFGTNRTGSRTEDPRDNLRPGVSQVATSMQRFKPATSVNTVSLRVLTQPPGYQIQRFFLKNLNVNIDKLIHVARRIESEEPSLIHVTSNPIGSKAYASMPCGLVLIATEQHISAKSIGDITEVTLQAYVHNTLGYSAAILATTDRILNGESLTIVN
;
A
#
# COMPACT_ATOMS: atom_id res chain seq x y z
N MET A 1 45.73 -23.06 2.91
CA MET A 1 44.52 -23.91 2.92
C MET A 1 43.54 -23.30 1.95
N ILE A 2 43.35 -23.96 0.82
CA ILE A 2 42.52 -23.49 -0.29
C ILE A 2 41.16 -24.18 -0.11
N TYR A 3 40.09 -23.41 0.07
CA TYR A 3 38.72 -23.94 0.03
C TYR A 3 38.09 -23.68 -1.34
N ASN A 4 37.89 -24.75 -2.07
CA ASN A 4 37.08 -24.80 -3.33
C ASN A 4 35.61 -24.68 -2.96
N GLN A 5 34.94 -23.63 -3.42
CA GLN A 5 33.49 -23.60 -3.55
C GLN A 5 33.07 -24.01 -4.96
N LYS A 6 32.39 -25.13 -5.04
CA LYS A 6 31.68 -25.58 -6.26
C LYS A 6 30.38 -24.76 -6.41
N ASN A 7 30.29 -24.00 -7.48
CA ASN A 7 29.05 -23.42 -7.97
C ASN A 7 28.14 -24.52 -8.49
N ASN A 8 27.00 -24.73 -7.85
CA ASN A 8 25.87 -25.44 -8.43
C ASN A 8 24.88 -24.40 -8.97
N ASN A 9 25.00 -24.05 -10.24
CA ASN A 9 23.95 -23.42 -11.03
C ASN A 9 22.90 -24.50 -11.36
N GLN A 10 21.84 -24.57 -10.58
CA GLN A 10 20.57 -25.16 -11.05
C GLN A 10 19.69 -24.02 -11.56
N MET A 11 19.73 -23.80 -12.88
CA MET A 11 18.68 -23.09 -13.59
C MET A 11 17.42 -23.94 -13.51
N ASN A 12 16.46 -23.49 -12.71
CA ASN A 12 15.11 -24.01 -12.77
C ASN A 12 14.46 -23.54 -14.08
N ASN A 13 14.29 -24.46 -14.99
CA ASN A 13 13.42 -24.29 -16.15
C ASN A 13 11.99 -24.15 -15.64
N PHE A 14 11.43 -22.94 -15.70
CA PHE A 14 10.01 -22.73 -15.60
C PHE A 14 9.35 -23.30 -16.85
N ASN A 15 8.66 -24.42 -16.70
CA ASN A 15 7.75 -24.93 -17.72
C ASN A 15 6.59 -23.95 -17.88
N SER A 16 6.43 -23.42 -19.09
CA SER A 16 5.42 -22.43 -19.47
C SER A 16 4.01 -23.02 -19.72
N ASP A 17 3.73 -24.26 -19.33
CA ASP A 17 2.53 -24.94 -19.77
C ASP A 17 1.71 -25.58 -18.63
N GLU A 18 1.42 -24.81 -17.56
CA GLU A 18 0.30 -25.11 -16.64
C GLU A 18 -0.22 -23.83 -16.00
N PHE A 19 -0.84 -22.97 -16.80
CA PHE A 19 -1.79 -21.99 -16.25
C PHE A 19 -3.07 -22.75 -15.93
N VAL A 20 -3.26 -23.09 -14.65
CA VAL A 20 -4.56 -23.48 -14.14
C VAL A 20 -5.49 -22.28 -14.30
N LEU A 21 -6.41 -22.36 -15.26
CA LEU A 21 -7.48 -21.36 -15.42
C LEU A 21 -8.24 -21.26 -14.09
N GLY A 22 -8.10 -20.11 -13.43
CA GLY A 22 -8.89 -19.81 -12.25
C GLY A 22 -10.39 -19.86 -12.57
N PRO A 23 -11.26 -20.00 -11.58
CA PRO A 23 -12.69 -20.17 -11.79
C PRO A 23 -13.27 -19.03 -12.60
N GLU A 24 -14.01 -19.34 -13.67
CA GLU A 24 -14.81 -18.36 -14.41
C GLU A 24 -15.81 -17.72 -13.44
N VAL A 25 -15.62 -16.43 -13.16
CA VAL A 25 -16.59 -15.62 -12.41
C VAL A 25 -17.62 -15.12 -13.42
N SER A 26 -18.86 -15.50 -13.26
CA SER A 26 -19.95 -15.05 -14.14
C SER A 26 -20.16 -13.54 -14.03
N SER A 27 -20.17 -12.84 -15.15
CA SER A 27 -20.23 -11.37 -15.27
C SER A 27 -21.63 -10.75 -15.08
N GLU A 28 -22.53 -11.40 -14.38
CA GLU A 28 -23.88 -10.87 -14.13
C GLU A 28 -24.07 -10.47 -12.67
N GLY A 29 -23.59 -9.28 -12.28
CA GLY A 29 -23.81 -8.72 -10.95
C GLY A 29 -22.75 -7.68 -10.58
N PRO A 30 -22.95 -6.93 -9.49
CA PRO A 30 -21.91 -6.01 -8.97
C PRO A 30 -20.72 -6.82 -8.50
N ALA A 31 -19.50 -6.34 -8.78
CA ALA A 31 -18.26 -6.98 -8.36
C ALA A 31 -18.22 -7.21 -6.85
N LYS A 32 -17.75 -8.38 -6.44
CA LYS A 32 -17.63 -8.79 -5.04
C LYS A 32 -16.19 -8.61 -4.57
N VAL A 33 -16.00 -7.76 -3.58
CA VAL A 33 -14.68 -7.45 -2.99
C VAL A 33 -14.63 -7.94 -1.55
N LEU A 34 -13.72 -8.86 -1.27
CA LEU A 34 -13.45 -9.38 0.07
C LEU A 34 -12.32 -8.61 0.74
N LEU A 35 -12.54 -8.09 1.94
CA LEU A 35 -11.48 -7.59 2.81
C LEU A 35 -11.12 -8.64 3.86
N VAL A 36 -9.86 -9.05 3.90
CA VAL A 36 -9.32 -9.95 4.93
C VAL A 36 -8.57 -9.11 5.95
N GLY A 37 -9.10 -9.03 7.18
CA GLY A 37 -8.48 -8.31 8.30
C GLY A 37 -8.96 -6.87 8.48
N MET A 38 -10.01 -6.72 9.26
CA MET A 38 -10.58 -5.41 9.61
C MET A 38 -9.96 -4.80 10.89
N GLY A 39 -9.33 -5.62 11.73
CA GLY A 39 -8.90 -5.21 13.08
C GLY A 39 -7.68 -4.29 13.14
N ALA A 40 -7.03 -4.00 12.02
CA ALA A 40 -5.88 -3.10 11.92
C ALA A 40 -6.27 -1.76 11.29
N ASP A 41 -5.44 -0.73 11.48
CA ASP A 41 -5.70 0.63 10.99
C ASP A 41 -6.00 0.69 9.48
N ILE A 42 -5.30 -0.11 8.67
CA ILE A 42 -5.52 -0.14 7.22
C ILE A 42 -6.90 -0.72 6.89
N GLY A 43 -7.27 -1.87 7.47
CA GLY A 43 -8.56 -2.50 7.21
C GLY A 43 -9.74 -1.62 7.63
N SER A 44 -9.68 -0.99 8.80
CA SER A 44 -10.73 -0.07 9.26
C SER A 44 -10.84 1.19 8.38
N ASN A 45 -9.72 1.71 7.85
CA ASN A 45 -9.74 2.84 6.92
C ASN A 45 -10.26 2.44 5.52
N ILE A 46 -9.99 1.22 5.04
CA ILE A 46 -10.59 0.69 3.80
C ILE A 46 -12.12 0.66 3.93
N ILE A 47 -12.66 0.17 5.05
CA ILE A 47 -14.11 0.17 5.31
C ILE A 47 -14.66 1.59 5.36
N TYR A 48 -13.99 2.49 6.10
CA TYR A 48 -14.38 3.89 6.19
C TYR A 48 -14.48 4.56 4.81
N LEU A 49 -13.44 4.41 3.98
CA LEU A 49 -13.39 5.00 2.64
C LEU A 49 -14.40 4.37 1.70
N SER A 50 -14.58 3.04 1.73
CA SER A 50 -15.60 2.33 0.93
C SER A 50 -17.00 2.87 1.21
N ALA A 51 -17.28 3.25 2.47
CA ALA A 51 -18.60 3.76 2.88
C ALA A 51 -18.78 5.27 2.69
N THR A 52 -17.70 6.07 2.47
CA THR A 52 -17.79 7.53 2.55
C THR A 52 -17.28 8.27 1.32
N ARG A 53 -16.59 7.60 0.39
CA ARG A 53 -15.87 8.27 -0.71
C ARG A 53 -16.37 7.97 -2.12
N GLY A 54 -17.51 7.30 -2.27
CA GLY A 54 -18.06 7.00 -3.60
C GLY A 54 -17.16 6.09 -4.43
N ILE A 55 -16.48 5.14 -3.78
CA ILE A 55 -15.67 4.11 -4.42
C ILE A 55 -16.55 3.30 -5.36
N LYS A 56 -16.08 3.05 -6.58
CA LYS A 56 -16.86 2.37 -7.61
C LYS A 56 -17.10 0.89 -7.26
N TYR A 57 -16.07 0.24 -6.72
CA TYR A 57 -16.13 -1.14 -6.26
C TYR A 57 -15.80 -1.22 -4.77
N PRO A 58 -16.73 -0.85 -3.89
CA PRO A 58 -16.52 -0.88 -2.45
C PRO A 58 -16.38 -2.32 -1.96
N VAL A 59 -15.76 -2.50 -0.81
CA VAL A 59 -15.77 -3.79 -0.10
C VAL A 59 -17.21 -4.25 0.13
N THR A 60 -17.48 -5.52 -0.15
CA THR A 60 -18.80 -6.15 0.07
C THR A 60 -18.81 -7.08 1.27
N ASP A 61 -17.71 -7.78 1.47
CA ASP A 61 -17.56 -8.83 2.47
C ASP A 61 -16.27 -8.64 3.28
N ILE A 62 -16.31 -9.01 4.55
CA ILE A 62 -15.17 -8.87 5.48
C ILE A 62 -14.93 -10.21 6.17
N LEU A 63 -13.74 -10.75 6.02
CA LEU A 63 -13.25 -11.90 6.78
C LEU A 63 -12.42 -11.41 7.97
N THR A 64 -12.82 -11.77 9.17
CA THR A 64 -12.13 -11.39 10.41
C THR A 64 -12.35 -12.40 11.51
N HIS A 65 -11.46 -12.43 12.51
CA HIS A 65 -11.67 -13.25 13.72
C HIS A 65 -12.85 -12.75 14.54
N ALA A 66 -13.55 -13.67 15.17
CA ALA A 66 -14.47 -13.32 16.24
C ALA A 66 -13.69 -12.65 17.39
N ILE A 67 -14.28 -11.61 17.93
CA ILE A 67 -13.70 -10.89 19.07
C ILE A 67 -14.51 -11.29 20.29
N VAL A 68 -13.84 -11.98 21.22
CA VAL A 68 -14.42 -12.31 22.52
C VAL A 68 -13.94 -11.25 23.50
N SER A 69 -14.87 -10.49 24.08
CA SER A 69 -14.54 -9.60 25.18
C SER A 69 -14.50 -10.42 26.47
N GLU A 70 -13.28 -10.72 26.93
CA GLU A 70 -13.05 -11.34 28.23
C GLU A 70 -12.71 -10.25 29.25
N GLY A 71 -13.44 -10.19 30.36
CA GLY A 71 -13.10 -9.30 31.45
C GLY A 71 -14.25 -9.02 32.42
N VAL A 72 -13.91 -8.64 33.67
CA VAL A 72 -14.85 -8.18 34.70
C VAL A 72 -15.50 -6.89 34.21
N GLY A 73 -16.82 -6.91 34.01
CA GLY A 73 -17.59 -5.74 33.50
C GLY A 73 -17.68 -5.71 31.96
N ALA A 74 -17.16 -6.68 31.22
CA ALA A 74 -17.51 -6.88 29.82
C ALA A 74 -19.01 -7.20 29.76
N ASN A 75 -19.82 -6.21 29.44
CA ASN A 75 -21.21 -6.44 29.05
C ASN A 75 -21.14 -7.41 27.86
N ASN A 76 -21.91 -8.49 27.86
CA ASN A 76 -21.95 -9.52 26.80
C ASN A 76 -22.11 -8.92 25.40
N ARG A 77 -21.06 -8.24 24.93
CA ARG A 77 -21.03 -7.65 23.59
C ARG A 77 -20.78 -8.73 22.56
N SER A 78 -21.55 -8.69 21.50
CA SER A 78 -21.30 -9.56 20.35
C SER A 78 -20.00 -9.15 19.65
N SER A 79 -19.42 -10.03 18.85
CA SER A 79 -18.28 -9.70 17.98
C SER A 79 -18.58 -8.53 17.04
N LEU A 80 -19.83 -8.37 16.59
CA LEU A 80 -20.25 -7.20 15.80
C LEU A 80 -20.21 -5.91 16.59
N ASP A 81 -20.62 -5.90 17.87
CA ASP A 81 -20.52 -4.72 18.73
C ASP A 81 -19.08 -4.30 18.94
N GLU A 82 -18.17 -5.28 19.14
CA GLU A 82 -16.73 -5.00 19.26
C GLU A 82 -16.14 -4.45 17.97
N LEU A 83 -16.52 -5.00 16.81
CA LEU A 83 -16.09 -4.45 15.52
C LEU A 83 -16.62 -3.03 15.29
N LYS A 84 -17.89 -2.77 15.63
CA LYS A 84 -18.46 -1.41 15.59
C LYS A 84 -17.66 -0.45 16.48
N ALA A 85 -17.35 -0.85 17.72
CA ALA A 85 -16.58 -0.02 18.63
C ALA A 85 -15.18 0.30 18.07
N ARG A 86 -14.48 -0.68 17.48
CA ARG A 86 -13.17 -0.50 16.85
C ARG A 86 -13.23 0.45 15.65
N LEU A 87 -14.25 0.33 14.79
CA LEU A 87 -14.45 1.25 13.67
C LEU A 87 -14.65 2.69 14.13
N ILE A 88 -15.46 2.90 15.17
CA ILE A 88 -15.71 4.23 15.73
C ILE A 88 -14.45 4.78 16.40
N LEU A 89 -13.68 3.97 17.13
CA LEU A 89 -12.43 4.39 17.74
C LEU A 89 -11.36 4.77 16.68
N ALA A 90 -11.32 4.02 15.59
CA ALA A 90 -10.41 4.35 14.46
C ALA A 90 -10.87 5.60 13.70
N ASN A 91 -12.17 5.82 13.57
CA ASN A 91 -12.78 6.93 12.83
C ASN A 91 -13.98 7.50 13.61
N PRO A 92 -13.75 8.44 14.55
CA PRO A 92 -14.82 8.97 15.42
C PRO A 92 -16.00 9.62 14.69
N SER A 93 -15.80 10.08 13.43
CA SER A 93 -16.88 10.61 12.58
C SER A 93 -17.95 9.57 12.20
N LEU A 94 -17.72 8.29 12.52
CA LEU A 94 -18.66 7.20 12.30
C LEU A 94 -19.60 6.94 13.48
N TYR A 95 -19.48 7.66 14.59
CA TYR A 95 -20.15 7.37 15.86
C TYR A 95 -21.66 7.10 15.72
N ASP A 96 -22.38 7.92 14.96
CA ASP A 96 -23.82 7.81 14.72
C ASP A 96 -24.20 7.14 13.40
N LYS A 97 -23.22 6.76 12.58
CA LYS A 97 -23.42 6.26 11.22
C LYS A 97 -23.32 4.75 11.09
N VAL A 98 -22.76 4.07 12.11
CA VAL A 98 -22.56 2.61 12.09
C VAL A 98 -23.75 1.93 12.74
N LYS A 99 -24.45 1.10 11.94
CA LYS A 99 -25.50 0.19 12.42
C LYS A 99 -25.02 -1.25 12.27
N ILE A 100 -25.50 -2.14 13.13
CA ILE A 100 -25.25 -3.58 13.03
C ILE A 100 -26.57 -4.31 12.79
N ASN A 101 -26.49 -5.40 12.03
CA ASN A 101 -27.56 -6.36 11.89
C ASN A 101 -27.05 -7.73 12.32
N GLN A 102 -27.52 -8.22 13.48
CA GLN A 102 -27.10 -9.49 14.07
C GLN A 102 -27.57 -10.69 13.24
N GLU A 103 -28.77 -10.63 12.66
CA GLU A 103 -29.37 -11.74 11.89
C GLU A 103 -28.60 -12.02 10.62
N SER A 104 -28.21 -10.96 9.88
CA SER A 104 -27.42 -11.08 8.65
C SER A 104 -25.92 -11.03 8.86
N SER A 105 -25.45 -10.96 10.12
CA SER A 105 -24.03 -10.79 10.45
C SER A 105 -23.39 -9.67 9.63
N SER A 106 -23.94 -8.45 9.71
CA SER A 106 -23.48 -7.34 8.88
C SER A 106 -23.35 -6.03 9.62
N ILE A 107 -22.50 -5.16 9.07
CA ILE A 107 -22.31 -3.76 9.49
C ILE A 107 -22.77 -2.86 8.34
N ILE A 108 -23.56 -1.85 8.66
CA ILE A 108 -24.10 -0.88 7.72
C ILE A 108 -23.54 0.50 8.05
N ILE A 109 -22.89 1.14 7.08
CA ILE A 109 -22.31 2.49 7.21
C ILE A 109 -22.77 3.33 6.02
N ASN A 110 -23.46 4.45 6.27
CA ASN A 110 -23.99 5.32 5.20
C ASN A 110 -24.79 4.58 4.12
N GLY A 111 -25.51 3.52 4.48
CA GLY A 111 -26.26 2.70 3.55
C GLY A 111 -25.48 1.57 2.87
N HIS A 112 -24.15 1.55 2.94
CA HIS A 112 -23.34 0.43 2.49
C HIS A 112 -23.42 -0.73 3.49
N ASN A 113 -23.73 -1.92 3.00
CA ASN A 113 -23.85 -3.13 3.81
C ASN A 113 -22.61 -4.00 3.63
N PHE A 114 -21.87 -4.23 4.70
CA PHE A 114 -20.68 -5.08 4.75
C PHE A 114 -21.06 -6.39 5.44
N ARG A 115 -21.03 -7.51 4.74
CA ARG A 115 -21.26 -8.84 5.32
C ARG A 115 -20.01 -9.26 6.10
N ILE A 116 -20.17 -9.74 7.33
CA ILE A 116 -19.06 -10.14 8.20
C ILE A 116 -19.01 -11.66 8.30
N HIS A 117 -17.87 -12.22 7.94
CA HIS A 117 -17.55 -13.63 8.09
C HIS A 117 -16.57 -13.79 9.26
N PHE A 118 -17.09 -14.25 10.40
CA PHE A 118 -16.25 -14.57 11.56
C PHE A 118 -15.62 -15.95 11.37
N ARG A 119 -14.41 -15.97 10.85
CA ARG A 119 -13.62 -17.18 10.61
C ARG A 119 -12.17 -16.96 11.01
N ASP A 120 -11.52 -18.02 11.44
CA ASP A 120 -10.08 -18.08 11.51
C ASP A 120 -9.52 -18.16 10.08
N PHE A 121 -8.49 -17.36 9.77
CA PHE A 121 -7.88 -17.39 8.45
C PHE A 121 -7.15 -18.71 8.17
N ASP A 122 -6.79 -19.45 9.21
CA ASP A 122 -6.24 -20.82 9.09
C ASP A 122 -7.31 -21.90 8.79
N SER A 123 -8.61 -21.58 8.95
CA SER A 123 -9.71 -22.50 8.62
C SER A 123 -9.95 -22.61 7.10
N ASP A 124 -10.85 -23.53 6.72
CA ASP A 124 -11.35 -23.61 5.35
C ASP A 124 -12.23 -22.39 5.02
N LEU A 125 -12.10 -21.87 3.80
CA LEU A 125 -12.78 -20.68 3.30
C LEU A 125 -13.70 -20.98 2.10
N GLU A 126 -13.81 -22.22 1.66
CA GLU A 126 -14.53 -22.61 0.43
C GLU A 126 -16.03 -22.25 0.48
N ASP A 127 -16.63 -22.28 1.67
CA ASP A 127 -18.04 -21.96 1.91
C ASP A 127 -18.38 -20.47 1.80
N LEU A 128 -17.37 -19.58 1.73
CA LEU A 128 -17.58 -18.14 1.58
C LEU A 128 -18.06 -17.73 0.17
N GLY A 129 -17.94 -18.63 -0.80
CA GLY A 129 -18.27 -18.38 -2.20
C GLY A 129 -17.10 -17.78 -2.99
N LYS A 130 -17.39 -17.14 -4.12
CA LYS A 130 -16.37 -16.58 -5.01
C LYS A 130 -16.41 -15.05 -5.00
N PHE A 131 -15.20 -14.45 -5.12
CA PHE A 131 -14.97 -13.02 -5.15
C PHE A 131 -14.18 -12.62 -6.39
N ASP A 132 -14.41 -11.42 -6.90
CA ASP A 132 -13.62 -10.87 -8.01
C ASP A 132 -12.24 -10.44 -7.53
N LEU A 133 -12.16 -9.93 -6.29
CA LEU A 133 -10.92 -9.47 -5.69
C LEU A 133 -10.92 -9.64 -4.16
N ALA A 134 -9.78 -10.06 -3.61
CA ALA A 134 -9.54 -10.06 -2.16
C ALA A 134 -8.41 -9.11 -1.78
N ILE A 135 -8.65 -8.25 -0.79
CA ILE A 135 -7.67 -7.34 -0.18
C ILE A 135 -7.16 -8.00 1.10
N LEU A 136 -5.92 -8.44 1.12
CA LEU A 136 -5.28 -9.06 2.28
C LEU A 136 -4.62 -7.99 3.16
N ALA A 137 -5.40 -7.42 4.10
CA ALA A 137 -4.98 -6.33 5.00
C ALA A 137 -4.65 -6.82 6.41
N THR A 138 -4.00 -7.97 6.52
CA THR A 138 -3.59 -8.59 7.77
C THR A 138 -2.09 -8.41 8.05
N SER A 139 -1.51 -9.26 8.88
CA SER A 139 -0.08 -9.22 9.15
C SER A 139 0.75 -9.61 7.92
N ARG A 140 1.94 -9.01 7.80
CA ARG A 140 2.93 -9.34 6.76
C ARG A 140 3.22 -10.85 6.64
N ARG A 141 3.01 -11.63 7.72
CA ARG A 141 3.19 -13.08 7.71
C ARG A 141 2.26 -13.77 6.71
N HIS A 142 1.03 -13.28 6.56
CA HIS A 142 0.04 -13.94 5.72
C HIS A 142 0.33 -13.75 4.22
N ILE A 143 0.75 -12.57 3.79
CA ILE A 143 1.14 -12.37 2.38
C ILE A 143 2.41 -13.14 2.00
N ARG A 144 3.22 -13.57 2.98
CA ARG A 144 4.42 -14.38 2.78
C ARG A 144 4.18 -15.88 2.91
N SER A 145 2.99 -16.27 3.28
CA SER A 145 2.61 -17.67 3.46
C SER A 145 1.88 -18.17 2.21
N ARG A 146 2.52 -19.03 1.44
CA ARG A 146 1.93 -19.61 0.23
C ARG A 146 0.59 -20.29 0.52
N SER A 147 0.48 -21.02 1.64
CA SER A 147 -0.76 -21.70 2.03
C SER A 147 -1.93 -20.73 2.28
N HIS A 148 -1.67 -19.51 2.79
CA HIS A 148 -2.72 -18.51 2.96
C HIS A 148 -3.13 -17.88 1.61
N LEU A 149 -2.16 -17.65 0.73
CA LEU A 149 -2.44 -17.13 -0.60
C LEU A 149 -3.25 -18.12 -1.43
N GLU A 150 -2.90 -19.39 -1.43
CA GLU A 150 -3.64 -20.47 -2.13
C GLU A 150 -5.10 -20.56 -1.68
N LYS A 151 -5.36 -20.45 -0.37
CA LYS A 151 -6.73 -20.39 0.14
C LYS A 151 -7.53 -19.20 -0.43
N LEU A 152 -6.90 -18.03 -0.54
CA LEU A 152 -7.54 -16.85 -1.12
C LEU A 152 -7.67 -16.96 -2.64
N GLU A 153 -6.67 -17.47 -3.35
CA GLU A 153 -6.69 -17.72 -4.80
C GLU A 153 -7.79 -18.74 -5.18
N TYR A 154 -8.15 -19.62 -4.25
CA TYR A 154 -9.26 -20.54 -4.47
C TYR A 154 -10.63 -19.83 -4.46
N ILE A 155 -10.80 -18.78 -3.66
CA ILE A 155 -12.10 -18.07 -3.51
C ILE A 155 -12.11 -16.70 -4.20
N ALA A 156 -10.98 -16.15 -4.60
CA ALA A 156 -10.89 -14.84 -5.26
C ALA A 156 -10.03 -14.92 -6.52
N LYS A 157 -10.47 -14.25 -7.59
CA LYS A 157 -9.75 -14.19 -8.86
C LYS A 157 -8.41 -13.47 -8.73
N VAL A 158 -8.41 -12.34 -8.02
CA VAL A 158 -7.22 -11.53 -7.74
C VAL A 158 -7.06 -11.35 -6.23
N VAL A 159 -5.84 -11.52 -5.73
CA VAL A 159 -5.49 -11.26 -4.33
C VAL A 159 -4.46 -10.14 -4.30
N ILE A 160 -4.76 -9.03 -3.64
CA ILE A 160 -3.79 -7.94 -3.40
C ILE A 160 -3.39 -7.89 -1.93
N GLY A 161 -2.10 -8.04 -1.67
CA GLY A 161 -1.55 -8.00 -0.31
C GLY A 161 -1.00 -6.62 0.03
N VAL A 162 -1.45 -6.04 1.15
CA VAL A 162 -1.08 -4.68 1.58
C VAL A 162 0.30 -4.63 2.27
N ALA A 163 1.27 -5.35 1.72
CA ALA A 163 2.65 -5.37 2.18
C ALA A 163 3.58 -5.77 1.03
N GLU A 164 4.88 -5.61 1.23
CA GLU A 164 5.88 -6.07 0.27
C GLU A 164 6.15 -7.58 0.44
N ASN A 165 6.19 -8.26 -0.70
CA ASN A 165 6.67 -9.63 -0.83
C ASN A 165 7.45 -9.78 -2.14
N SER A 166 8.77 -10.04 -2.04
CA SER A 166 9.67 -10.19 -3.19
C SER A 166 9.37 -11.41 -4.07
N ASP A 167 8.65 -12.39 -3.53
CA ASP A 167 8.33 -13.64 -4.22
C ASP A 167 7.05 -13.53 -5.07
N LEU A 168 6.38 -12.36 -5.05
CA LEU A 168 5.19 -12.07 -5.83
C LEU A 168 5.44 -10.92 -6.79
N PRO A 169 4.78 -10.91 -7.95
CA PRO A 169 4.71 -9.70 -8.76
C PRO A 169 4.02 -8.58 -7.96
N ALA A 170 4.36 -7.34 -8.26
CA ALA A 170 3.84 -6.19 -7.53
C ALA A 170 2.97 -5.28 -8.39
N LEU A 171 1.88 -4.79 -7.80
CA LEU A 171 1.03 -3.72 -8.30
C LEU A 171 1.29 -2.48 -7.42
N TYR A 172 2.31 -1.69 -7.77
CA TYR A 172 2.60 -0.45 -7.04
C TYR A 172 1.65 0.65 -7.48
N PRO A 173 0.80 1.20 -6.59
CA PRO A 173 -0.24 2.16 -6.96
C PRO A 173 0.27 3.33 -7.81
N ALA A 174 1.45 3.86 -7.50
CA ALA A 174 2.04 4.97 -8.22
C ALA A 174 2.55 4.63 -9.64
N LEU A 175 2.79 3.36 -9.92
CA LEU A 175 3.39 2.90 -11.18
C LEU A 175 2.40 2.16 -12.09
N LEU A 176 1.14 2.04 -11.70
CA LEU A 176 0.13 1.28 -12.45
C LEU A 176 -0.06 1.80 -13.88
N SER A 177 -0.05 3.12 -14.07
CA SER A 177 -0.17 3.79 -15.36
C SER A 177 1.17 4.31 -15.92
N ALA A 178 2.28 4.05 -15.21
CA ALA A 178 3.60 4.54 -15.60
C ALA A 178 4.33 3.50 -16.45
N ASP A 179 5.04 3.94 -17.47
CA ASP A 179 6.05 3.11 -18.13
C ASP A 179 7.29 3.05 -17.24
N ALA A 180 7.41 1.97 -16.49
CA ALA A 180 8.55 1.69 -15.61
C ALA A 180 9.47 0.59 -16.18
N SER A 181 9.21 0.15 -17.43
CA SER A 181 9.95 -0.94 -18.08
C SER A 181 11.45 -0.69 -18.20
N HIS A 182 11.83 0.57 -18.16
CA HIS A 182 13.24 0.97 -18.30
C HIS A 182 14.07 0.69 -17.04
N PHE A 183 13.55 0.91 -15.86
CA PHE A 183 14.28 0.78 -14.59
C PHE A 183 13.75 -0.32 -13.66
N LEU A 184 12.61 -0.91 -13.99
CA LEU A 184 12.04 -2.08 -13.34
C LEU A 184 11.75 -3.17 -14.37
N ALA A 185 11.79 -4.43 -13.96
CA ALA A 185 11.23 -5.51 -14.77
C ALA A 185 9.71 -5.41 -14.70
N THR A 186 9.07 -5.01 -15.80
CA THR A 186 7.62 -4.80 -15.85
C THR A 186 6.96 -5.65 -16.92
N GLN A 187 5.68 -5.89 -16.71
CA GLN A 187 4.77 -6.52 -17.66
C GLN A 187 3.47 -5.70 -17.68
N SER A 188 2.93 -5.48 -18.87
CA SER A 188 1.59 -4.89 -19.01
C SER A 188 0.53 -5.98 -18.96
N ALA A 189 -0.58 -5.71 -18.26
CA ALA A 189 -1.74 -6.59 -18.24
C ALA A 189 -3.03 -5.78 -18.17
N ILE A 190 -4.14 -6.38 -18.62
CA ILE A 190 -5.47 -5.81 -18.47
C ILE A 190 -6.02 -6.26 -17.11
N GLY A 191 -6.53 -5.32 -16.31
CA GLY A 191 -6.97 -5.58 -14.94
C GLY A 191 -8.03 -6.68 -14.86
N SER A 192 -8.99 -6.70 -15.79
CA SER A 192 -10.02 -7.75 -15.85
C SER A 192 -9.49 -9.15 -16.19
N GLU A 193 -8.28 -9.27 -16.71
CA GLU A 193 -7.63 -10.54 -17.05
C GLU A 193 -6.67 -11.01 -15.95
N LEU A 194 -6.38 -10.16 -14.95
CA LEU A 194 -5.50 -10.52 -13.85
C LEU A 194 -6.05 -11.70 -13.05
N THR A 195 -5.16 -12.60 -12.66
CA THR A 195 -5.42 -13.72 -11.76
C THR A 195 -4.24 -13.93 -10.81
N GLY A 196 -4.49 -14.46 -9.62
CA GLY A 196 -3.46 -14.79 -8.64
C GLY A 196 -3.14 -13.67 -7.67
N SER A 197 -1.99 -13.76 -7.01
CA SER A 197 -1.61 -12.91 -5.89
C SER A 197 -0.56 -11.87 -6.27
N PHE A 198 -0.74 -10.64 -5.80
CA PHE A 198 0.13 -9.50 -6.05
C PHE A 198 0.49 -8.78 -4.75
N ALA A 199 1.74 -8.32 -4.63
CA ALA A 199 2.16 -7.41 -3.58
C ALA A 199 1.84 -5.96 -3.97
N MET A 200 1.43 -5.12 -3.01
CA MET A 200 1.21 -3.69 -3.25
C MET A 200 2.34 -2.80 -2.68
N GLY A 201 3.38 -3.41 -2.16
CA GLY A 201 4.38 -2.69 -1.40
C GLY A 201 3.85 -2.21 -0.05
N SER A 202 4.55 -1.29 0.58
CA SER A 202 4.13 -0.63 1.81
C SER A 202 3.68 0.80 1.57
N CYS A 203 3.08 1.44 2.58
CA CYS A 203 2.78 2.87 2.52
C CYS A 203 4.01 3.72 2.17
N GLN A 204 5.17 3.37 2.69
CA GLN A 204 6.43 4.07 2.37
C GLN A 204 6.88 3.80 0.92
N CYS A 205 6.55 2.63 0.38
CA CYS A 205 6.76 2.33 -1.03
C CYS A 205 5.87 3.22 -1.92
N VAL A 206 4.59 3.38 -1.58
CA VAL A 206 3.69 4.30 -2.31
C VAL A 206 4.27 5.72 -2.32
N GLY A 207 4.73 6.22 -1.17
CA GLY A 207 5.33 7.55 -1.09
C GLY A 207 6.55 7.68 -2.00
N TRP A 208 7.50 6.77 -1.90
CA TRP A 208 8.73 6.82 -2.70
C TRP A 208 8.46 6.61 -4.20
N THR A 209 7.63 5.64 -4.59
CA THR A 209 7.29 5.40 -6.00
C THR A 209 6.48 6.55 -6.60
N THR A 210 5.72 7.30 -5.79
CA THR A 210 5.04 8.53 -6.24
C THR A 210 6.05 9.61 -6.62
N GLY A 211 7.07 9.86 -5.80
CA GLY A 211 8.15 10.80 -6.16
C GLY A 211 8.93 10.35 -7.39
N LEU A 212 9.19 9.04 -7.49
CA LEU A 212 9.80 8.44 -8.69
C LEU A 212 8.94 8.66 -9.94
N ARG A 213 7.62 8.51 -9.84
CA ARG A 213 6.66 8.78 -10.92
C ARG A 213 6.71 10.25 -11.36
N VAL A 214 6.70 11.19 -10.41
CA VAL A 214 6.84 12.63 -10.71
C VAL A 214 8.11 12.89 -11.52
N LEU A 215 9.21 12.27 -11.13
CA LEU A 215 10.49 12.44 -11.83
C LEU A 215 10.51 11.77 -13.19
N ALA A 216 9.92 10.57 -13.32
CA ALA A 216 9.83 9.85 -14.58
C ALA A 216 9.01 10.61 -15.62
N ASP A 217 7.85 11.12 -15.22
CA ASP A 217 6.98 11.93 -16.08
C ASP A 217 7.67 13.26 -16.45
N TYR A 218 8.40 13.89 -15.51
CA TYR A 218 9.22 15.08 -15.81
C TYR A 218 10.30 14.79 -16.87
N CYS A 219 11.01 13.67 -16.74
CA CYS A 219 12.02 13.27 -17.70
C CYS A 219 11.38 13.02 -19.08
N SER A 220 10.26 12.32 -19.13
CA SER A 220 9.51 12.03 -20.36
C SER A 220 9.04 13.33 -21.05
N ASP A 221 8.51 14.29 -20.31
CA ASP A 221 8.09 15.60 -20.84
C ASP A 221 9.26 16.40 -21.43
N ASN A 222 10.50 16.11 -21.03
CA ASN A 222 11.72 16.71 -21.55
C ASN A 222 12.46 15.82 -22.59
N GLY A 223 11.83 14.73 -23.05
CA GLY A 223 12.37 13.83 -24.08
C GLY A 223 13.54 12.95 -23.60
N VAL A 224 13.62 12.72 -22.29
CA VAL A 224 14.68 11.92 -21.65
C VAL A 224 14.05 10.75 -20.91
N LEU A 225 14.65 9.57 -20.98
CA LEU A 225 14.21 8.44 -20.18
C LEU A 225 14.89 8.47 -18.80
N LEU A 226 14.10 8.29 -17.73
CA LEU A 226 14.64 8.33 -16.37
C LEU A 226 15.80 7.34 -16.17
N GLN A 227 15.75 6.16 -16.78
CA GLN A 227 16.82 5.15 -16.72
C GLN A 227 18.18 5.62 -17.23
N ASP A 228 18.17 6.54 -18.21
CA ASP A 228 19.42 6.99 -18.87
C ASP A 228 20.15 8.02 -18.02
N VAL A 229 19.44 8.63 -17.06
CA VAL A 229 19.94 9.71 -16.23
C VAL A 229 19.98 9.40 -14.74
N LEU A 230 19.14 8.50 -14.21
CA LEU A 230 19.08 8.18 -12.77
C LEU A 230 20.26 7.28 -12.37
N LEU A 231 21.18 7.84 -11.57
CA LEU A 231 22.35 7.14 -11.04
C LEU A 231 22.09 6.49 -9.68
N HIS A 232 21.37 7.22 -8.81
CA HIS A 232 21.16 6.83 -7.42
C HIS A 232 19.86 7.42 -6.89
N THR A 233 19.22 6.71 -5.97
CA THR A 233 18.08 7.22 -5.23
C THR A 233 18.16 6.85 -3.76
N GLU A 234 17.79 7.79 -2.90
CA GLU A 234 17.73 7.61 -1.45
C GLU A 234 16.36 8.00 -0.93
N VAL A 235 15.97 7.36 0.17
CA VAL A 235 14.80 7.80 0.94
C VAL A 235 15.07 7.71 2.43
N ASP A 236 15.00 8.86 3.10
CA ASP A 236 15.00 8.95 4.55
C ASP A 236 13.55 8.99 5.03
N ILE A 237 13.24 8.17 6.01
CA ILE A 237 11.88 7.95 6.48
C ILE A 237 11.78 8.25 7.96
N VAL A 238 10.86 9.15 8.32
CA VAL A 238 10.39 9.32 9.70
C VAL A 238 9.03 8.66 9.80
N HIS A 239 9.01 7.46 10.37
CA HIS A 239 7.82 6.63 10.46
C HIS A 239 7.09 6.88 11.78
N PRO A 240 5.77 7.20 11.78
CA PRO A 240 5.02 7.37 13.02
C PRO A 240 4.79 6.00 13.69
N ASP A 241 5.03 5.96 14.99
CA ASP A 241 4.57 4.90 15.87
C ASP A 241 3.48 5.46 16.77
N THR A 242 2.24 5.02 16.57
CA THR A 242 1.13 5.43 17.43
C THR A 242 1.16 4.65 18.74
N ALA A 243 0.70 5.27 19.84
CA ALA A 243 0.62 4.60 21.14
C ALA A 243 -0.25 3.32 21.07
N SER A 244 -1.33 3.34 20.29
CA SER A 244 -2.22 2.20 20.09
C SER A 244 -1.58 1.00 19.39
N SER A 245 -0.49 1.19 18.64
CA SER A 245 0.20 0.08 17.95
C SER A 245 1.01 -0.82 18.89
N ASN A 246 1.16 -0.44 20.16
CA ASN A 246 1.98 -1.11 21.16
C ASN A 246 1.18 -1.90 22.21
N PHE A 247 -0.13 -1.65 22.32
CA PHE A 247 -0.95 -2.32 23.34
C PHE A 247 -1.34 -3.74 22.92
N GLY A 248 -1.09 -4.69 23.83
CA GLY A 248 -1.59 -6.06 23.72
C GLY A 248 -0.78 -6.99 22.80
N THR A 249 0.42 -6.63 22.39
CA THR A 249 1.29 -7.54 21.63
C THR A 249 2.49 -8.01 22.47
N ASN A 250 2.62 -9.32 22.68
CA ASN A 250 3.84 -9.95 23.26
C ASN A 250 5.01 -10.00 22.26
N ARG A 251 5.01 -9.14 21.23
CA ARG A 251 6.06 -9.15 20.21
C ARG A 251 7.22 -8.28 20.65
N THR A 252 8.38 -8.90 20.79
CA THR A 252 9.66 -8.19 20.90
C THR A 252 9.96 -7.48 19.57
N GLY A 253 10.50 -6.29 19.64
CA GLY A 253 10.88 -5.48 18.50
C GLY A 253 10.67 -3.99 18.72
N SER A 254 10.87 -3.20 17.70
CA SER A 254 10.83 -1.74 17.78
C SER A 254 9.50 -1.14 18.31
N ARG A 255 8.42 -1.92 18.32
CA ARG A 255 7.11 -1.49 18.82
C ARG A 255 6.83 -1.85 20.28
N THR A 256 7.74 -2.55 20.96
CA THR A 256 7.59 -2.95 22.36
C THR A 256 8.33 -2.03 23.33
N GLU A 257 9.24 -1.19 22.80
CA GLU A 257 9.88 -0.17 23.60
C GLU A 257 8.89 0.97 23.90
N ASP A 258 9.07 1.65 25.05
CA ASP A 258 8.29 2.83 25.36
C ASP A 258 8.50 3.91 24.27
N PRO A 259 7.46 4.29 23.55
CA PRO A 259 7.60 5.23 22.43
C PRO A 259 7.70 6.69 22.90
N ARG A 260 7.44 6.98 24.17
CA ARG A 260 7.47 8.36 24.70
C ARG A 260 8.90 8.88 24.69
N ASP A 261 9.07 10.03 24.04
CA ASP A 261 10.35 10.74 23.93
C ASP A 261 11.51 9.88 23.40
N ASN A 262 11.17 8.85 22.61
CA ASN A 262 12.11 7.82 22.17
C ASN A 262 12.20 7.80 20.64
N LEU A 263 13.28 8.35 20.10
CA LEU A 263 13.64 8.22 18.69
C LEU A 263 14.38 6.90 18.48
N ARG A 264 13.89 6.07 17.57
CA ARG A 264 14.45 4.74 17.33
C ARG A 264 14.83 4.51 15.86
N PRO A 265 15.98 3.83 15.62
CA PRO A 265 16.25 3.32 14.28
C PRO A 265 15.23 2.23 13.92
N GLY A 266 14.89 2.13 12.65
CA GLY A 266 13.93 1.17 12.13
C GLY A 266 14.35 0.60 10.79
N VAL A 267 13.59 -0.39 10.33
CA VAL A 267 13.73 -0.97 8.99
C VAL A 267 12.41 -0.76 8.25
N SER A 268 12.49 -0.21 7.05
CA SER A 268 11.34 -0.02 6.17
C SER A 268 11.24 -1.14 5.13
N GLN A 269 10.02 -1.54 4.80
CA GLN A 269 9.77 -2.48 3.70
C GLN A 269 10.12 -1.89 2.32
N VAL A 270 10.26 -0.57 2.20
CA VAL A 270 10.67 0.08 0.95
C VAL A 270 12.03 -0.41 0.48
N ALA A 271 12.92 -0.82 1.39
CA ALA A 271 14.20 -1.43 1.02
C ALA A 271 14.02 -2.70 0.15
N THR A 272 12.98 -3.50 0.43
CA THR A 272 12.66 -4.67 -0.41
C THR A 272 12.11 -4.25 -1.78
N SER A 273 11.24 -3.23 -1.82
CA SER A 273 10.73 -2.68 -3.09
C SER A 273 11.85 -2.10 -3.95
N MET A 274 12.82 -1.40 -3.33
CA MET A 274 13.99 -0.85 -4.02
C MET A 274 14.89 -1.93 -4.65
N GLN A 275 14.90 -3.14 -4.11
CA GLN A 275 15.67 -4.26 -4.67
C GLN A 275 15.17 -4.73 -6.04
N ARG A 276 13.95 -4.35 -6.43
CA ARG A 276 13.41 -4.62 -7.78
C ARG A 276 14.01 -3.71 -8.86
N PHE A 277 14.79 -2.71 -8.47
CA PHE A 277 15.52 -1.87 -9.43
C PHE A 277 16.57 -2.65 -10.18
N LYS A 278 16.76 -2.30 -11.46
CA LYS A 278 17.83 -2.87 -12.26
C LYS A 278 19.21 -2.52 -11.67
N PRO A 279 20.20 -3.41 -11.81
CA PRO A 279 21.51 -3.29 -11.13
C PRO A 279 22.29 -1.99 -11.38
N ALA A 280 21.96 -1.26 -12.46
CA ALA A 280 22.64 -0.01 -12.80
C ALA A 280 22.28 1.17 -11.86
N THR A 281 21.19 1.07 -11.12
CA THR A 281 20.75 2.12 -10.22
C THR A 281 21.06 1.74 -8.78
N SER A 282 21.85 2.56 -8.11
CA SER A 282 22.12 2.41 -6.68
C SER A 282 20.94 2.92 -5.85
N VAL A 283 20.65 2.26 -4.74
CA VAL A 283 19.51 2.59 -3.87
C VAL A 283 19.93 2.56 -2.39
N ASN A 284 19.39 3.47 -1.58
CA ASN A 284 19.61 3.50 -0.15
C ASN A 284 18.35 3.94 0.61
N THR A 285 18.20 3.49 1.85
CA THR A 285 17.10 3.90 2.72
C THR A 285 17.51 3.94 4.18
N VAL A 286 17.12 5.01 4.86
CA VAL A 286 17.21 5.18 6.31
C VAL A 286 15.81 5.28 6.88
N SER A 287 15.55 4.64 8.01
CA SER A 287 14.25 4.70 8.67
C SER A 287 14.41 5.01 10.15
N LEU A 288 13.72 6.03 10.59
CA LEU A 288 13.58 6.42 11.99
C LEU A 288 12.13 6.25 12.42
N ARG A 289 11.91 5.92 13.69
CA ARG A 289 10.59 5.82 14.30
C ARG A 289 10.46 6.82 15.43
N VAL A 290 9.32 7.52 15.42
CA VAL A 290 8.99 8.53 16.43
C VAL A 290 7.54 8.36 16.88
N LEU A 291 7.25 8.70 18.13
CA LEU A 291 5.87 8.74 18.61
C LEU A 291 5.17 9.96 18.01
N THR A 292 4.36 9.71 17.00
CA THR A 292 3.49 10.73 16.39
C THR A 292 2.31 10.08 15.72
N GLN A 293 1.32 10.87 15.36
CA GLN A 293 0.20 10.41 14.54
C GLN A 293 0.55 10.47 13.05
N PRO A 294 -0.02 9.58 12.20
CA PRO A 294 0.08 9.70 10.75
C PRO A 294 -0.38 11.07 10.25
N PRO A 295 0.18 11.54 9.13
CA PRO A 295 1.18 10.91 8.27
C PRO A 295 2.61 10.97 8.82
N GLY A 296 3.46 10.04 8.34
CA GLY A 296 4.90 10.09 8.49
C GLY A 296 5.54 11.07 7.50
N TYR A 297 6.87 11.06 7.41
CA TYR A 297 7.61 11.98 6.55
C TYR A 297 8.68 11.24 5.75
N GLN A 298 8.90 11.69 4.51
CA GLN A 298 10.00 11.23 3.67
C GLN A 298 10.80 12.40 3.13
N ILE A 299 12.12 12.19 3.06
CA ILE A 299 13.03 12.99 2.25
C ILE A 299 13.54 12.05 1.16
N GLN A 300 13.17 12.33 -0.07
CA GLN A 300 13.55 11.55 -1.23
C GLN A 300 14.61 12.30 -2.01
N ARG A 301 15.73 11.65 -2.37
CA ARG A 301 16.79 12.22 -3.19
C ARG A 301 17.00 11.36 -4.41
N PHE A 302 17.14 12.05 -5.55
CA PHE A 302 17.39 11.44 -6.85
C PHE A 302 18.59 12.12 -7.47
N PHE A 303 19.58 11.34 -7.86
CA PHE A 303 20.82 11.83 -8.44
C PHE A 303 20.81 11.56 -9.94
N LEU A 304 20.76 12.61 -10.73
CA LEU A 304 20.57 12.56 -12.16
C LEU A 304 21.84 13.04 -12.88
N LYS A 305 22.28 12.29 -13.89
CA LYS A 305 23.44 12.65 -14.69
C LYS A 305 23.02 13.48 -15.90
N ASN A 306 23.77 14.57 -16.15
CA ASN A 306 23.61 15.42 -17.34
C ASN A 306 22.19 15.97 -17.55
N LEU A 307 21.42 16.16 -16.50
CA LEU A 307 20.05 16.68 -16.56
C LEU A 307 19.88 17.85 -15.58
N ASN A 308 19.61 19.04 -16.12
CA ASN A 308 19.20 20.21 -15.32
C ASN A 308 17.69 20.16 -15.08
N VAL A 309 17.29 20.21 -13.81
CA VAL A 309 15.88 20.12 -13.42
C VAL A 309 15.32 21.50 -13.11
N ASN A 310 14.25 21.87 -13.81
CA ASN A 310 13.45 23.06 -13.52
C ASN A 310 12.38 22.71 -12.50
N ILE A 311 12.44 23.31 -11.31
CA ILE A 311 11.54 23.01 -10.18
C ILE A 311 10.09 23.38 -10.48
N ASP A 312 9.82 24.50 -11.15
CA ASP A 312 8.44 24.90 -11.47
C ASP A 312 7.77 23.88 -12.41
N LYS A 313 8.52 23.39 -13.41
CA LYS A 313 8.04 22.33 -14.30
C LYS A 313 7.83 21.01 -13.54
N LEU A 314 8.71 20.66 -12.60
CA LEU A 314 8.57 19.45 -11.78
C LEU A 314 7.31 19.53 -10.90
N ILE A 315 7.05 20.70 -10.28
CA ILE A 315 5.81 20.94 -9.52
C ILE A 315 4.58 20.87 -10.43
N HIS A 316 4.68 21.38 -11.66
CA HIS A 316 3.58 21.30 -12.63
C HIS A 316 3.25 19.83 -12.96
N VAL A 317 4.25 18.98 -13.17
CA VAL A 317 4.06 17.52 -13.36
C VAL A 317 3.38 16.89 -12.15
N ALA A 318 3.83 17.21 -10.92
CA ALA A 318 3.22 16.70 -9.71
C ALA A 318 1.73 17.09 -9.59
N ARG A 319 1.36 18.33 -9.97
CA ARG A 319 -0.03 18.79 -9.99
C ARG A 319 -0.87 18.12 -11.08
N ARG A 320 -0.27 17.79 -12.22
CA ARG A 320 -0.93 16.99 -13.27
C ARG A 320 -1.29 15.62 -12.70
N ILE A 321 -0.34 14.92 -12.07
CA ILE A 321 -0.60 13.62 -11.44
C ILE A 321 -1.66 13.75 -10.33
N GLU A 322 -1.65 14.83 -9.53
CA GLU A 322 -2.69 15.10 -8.53
C GLU A 322 -4.10 15.18 -9.15
N SER A 323 -4.23 15.82 -10.30
CA SER A 323 -5.54 15.93 -10.99
C SER A 323 -6.02 14.62 -11.60
N GLU A 324 -5.11 13.76 -12.03
CA GLU A 324 -5.38 12.45 -12.62
C GLU A 324 -5.62 11.38 -11.56
N GLU A 325 -4.81 11.38 -10.49
CA GLU A 325 -4.78 10.35 -9.45
C GLU A 325 -4.77 10.96 -8.03
N PRO A 326 -5.86 11.61 -7.59
CA PRO A 326 -5.91 12.33 -6.30
C PRO A 326 -5.78 11.44 -5.06
N SER A 327 -5.97 10.13 -5.18
CA SER A 327 -5.68 9.16 -4.12
C SER A 327 -4.17 8.89 -3.94
N LEU A 328 -3.36 9.26 -4.92
CA LEU A 328 -1.94 9.01 -4.92
C LEU A 328 -1.14 10.17 -4.34
N ILE A 329 -1.41 11.42 -4.80
CA ILE A 329 -0.64 12.60 -4.44
C ILE A 329 -1.55 13.81 -4.18
N HIS A 330 -1.14 14.65 -3.22
CA HIS A 330 -1.60 16.02 -3.03
C HIS A 330 -0.39 16.95 -3.00
N VAL A 331 -0.48 18.09 -3.68
CA VAL A 331 0.60 19.09 -3.77
C VAL A 331 0.22 20.34 -2.99
N THR A 332 0.96 20.65 -1.92
CA THR A 332 0.68 21.79 -1.05
C THR A 332 1.85 22.77 -1.00
N SER A 333 1.55 24.07 -0.90
CA SER A 333 2.52 25.12 -0.59
C SER A 333 2.60 25.46 0.91
N ASN A 334 1.85 24.73 1.77
CA ASN A 334 1.77 24.99 3.19
C ASN A 334 2.61 23.97 3.97
N PRO A 335 3.84 24.29 4.42
CA PRO A 335 4.70 23.36 5.17
C PRO A 335 4.33 23.34 6.66
N ILE A 336 3.08 22.96 6.97
CA ILE A 336 2.56 22.84 8.34
C ILE A 336 2.70 21.42 8.87
N GLY A 337 2.51 21.22 10.16
CA GLY A 337 2.73 19.92 10.80
C GLY A 337 1.80 18.80 10.31
N SER A 338 2.22 17.57 10.47
CA SER A 338 1.55 16.37 9.96
C SER A 338 0.06 16.25 10.31
N LYS A 339 -0.35 16.78 11.47
CA LYS A 339 -1.76 16.74 11.91
C LYS A 339 -2.72 17.43 10.93
N ALA A 340 -2.27 18.46 10.22
CA ALA A 340 -3.09 19.15 9.24
C ALA A 340 -3.48 18.26 8.05
N TYR A 341 -2.68 17.24 7.77
CA TYR A 341 -2.87 16.32 6.66
C TYR A 341 -3.44 14.97 7.10
N ALA A 342 -3.73 14.78 8.39
CA ALA A 342 -4.15 13.50 8.95
C ALA A 342 -5.45 12.92 8.35
N SER A 343 -6.33 13.76 7.82
CA SER A 343 -7.59 13.36 7.18
C SER A 343 -7.53 13.30 5.65
N MET A 344 -6.36 13.51 5.05
CA MET A 344 -6.22 13.49 3.58
C MET A 344 -6.12 12.05 3.06
N PRO A 345 -7.02 11.62 2.17
CA PRO A 345 -7.02 10.27 1.64
C PRO A 345 -6.13 10.18 0.39
N CYS A 346 -4.86 10.53 0.52
CA CYS A 346 -3.84 10.39 -0.53
C CYS A 346 -2.55 9.81 0.05
N GLY A 347 -1.83 9.03 -0.75
CA GLY A 347 -0.61 8.34 -0.34
C GLY A 347 0.53 9.28 0.02
N LEU A 348 0.69 10.37 -0.72
CA LEU A 348 1.77 11.36 -0.59
C LEU A 348 1.20 12.79 -0.54
N VAL A 349 1.68 13.61 0.40
CA VAL A 349 1.47 15.06 0.40
C VAL A 349 2.83 15.73 0.12
N LEU A 350 3.03 16.14 -1.12
CA LEU A 350 4.27 16.79 -1.56
C LEU A 350 4.26 18.26 -1.15
N ILE A 351 5.32 18.70 -0.47
CA ILE A 351 5.45 20.10 -0.01
C ILE A 351 6.19 20.91 -1.08
N ALA A 352 5.44 21.66 -1.88
CA ALA A 352 5.94 22.43 -3.02
C ALA A 352 6.38 23.83 -2.61
N THR A 353 7.46 23.94 -1.84
CA THR A 353 8.13 25.21 -1.51
C THR A 353 9.64 25.10 -1.78
N GLU A 354 10.32 26.23 -1.98
CA GLU A 354 11.76 26.28 -2.25
C GLU A 354 12.64 25.58 -1.21
N GLN A 355 12.15 25.46 0.03
CA GLN A 355 12.87 24.79 1.11
C GLN A 355 12.68 23.25 1.09
N HIS A 356 11.64 22.75 0.43
CA HIS A 356 11.24 21.35 0.48
C HIS A 356 11.37 20.62 -0.86
N ILE A 357 11.41 21.38 -1.96
CA ILE A 357 11.79 20.86 -3.28
C ILE A 357 13.00 21.64 -3.76
N SER A 358 14.05 20.93 -4.12
CA SER A 358 15.25 21.58 -4.64
C SER A 358 15.92 20.72 -5.72
N ALA A 359 16.63 21.41 -6.62
CA ALA A 359 17.55 20.79 -7.57
C ALA A 359 18.90 21.49 -7.44
N LYS A 360 19.96 20.73 -7.15
CA LYS A 360 21.31 21.26 -6.96
C LYS A 360 22.29 20.49 -7.82
N SER A 361 23.01 21.18 -8.69
CA SER A 361 24.00 20.58 -9.57
C SER A 361 25.40 20.64 -8.99
N ILE A 362 26.10 19.52 -9.03
CA ILE A 362 27.51 19.36 -8.66
C ILE A 362 28.22 18.68 -9.83
N GLY A 363 28.92 19.45 -10.62
CA GLY A 363 29.48 18.95 -11.89
C GLY A 363 28.40 18.54 -12.89
N ASP A 364 28.45 17.32 -13.33
CA ASP A 364 27.47 16.71 -14.27
C ASP A 364 26.28 16.01 -13.55
N ILE A 365 26.25 16.04 -12.22
CA ILE A 365 25.20 15.42 -11.41
C ILE A 365 24.26 16.49 -10.84
N THR A 366 22.97 16.27 -10.97
CA THR A 366 21.93 17.07 -10.31
C THR A 366 21.25 16.22 -9.24
N GLU A 367 21.32 16.65 -7.97
CA GLU A 367 20.52 16.13 -6.87
C GLU A 367 19.17 16.82 -6.88
N VAL A 368 18.10 16.02 -7.02
CA VAL A 368 16.72 16.48 -6.82
C VAL A 368 16.24 15.97 -5.48
N THR A 369 15.83 16.88 -4.61
CA THR A 369 15.26 16.55 -3.29
C THR A 369 13.77 16.86 -3.27
N LEU A 370 12.95 15.87 -2.88
CA LEU A 370 11.52 16.01 -2.62
C LEU A 370 11.24 15.69 -1.15
N GLN A 371 10.54 16.60 -0.46
CA GLN A 371 10.10 16.36 0.90
C GLN A 371 8.57 16.27 0.96
N ALA A 372 8.07 15.24 1.63
CA ALA A 372 6.65 14.94 1.60
C ALA A 372 6.18 14.24 2.88
N TYR A 373 4.90 14.41 3.21
CA TYR A 373 4.23 13.53 4.17
C TYR A 373 3.74 12.27 3.46
N VAL A 374 3.94 11.11 4.09
CA VAL A 374 3.45 9.82 3.60
C VAL A 374 2.38 9.30 4.56
N HIS A 375 1.16 9.16 4.04
CA HIS A 375 0.03 8.74 4.85
C HIS A 375 -0.03 7.22 4.93
N ASN A 376 0.49 6.66 6.01
CA ASN A 376 0.68 5.22 6.20
C ASN A 376 -0.57 4.44 6.65
N THR A 377 -1.70 5.11 6.80
CA THR A 377 -3.00 4.49 7.11
C THR A 377 -4.07 4.91 6.11
N LEU A 378 -4.75 6.04 6.31
CA LEU A 378 -5.86 6.50 5.49
C LEU A 378 -5.49 6.68 4.01
N GLY A 379 -4.38 7.38 3.71
CA GLY A 379 -3.96 7.62 2.33
C GLY A 379 -3.49 6.34 1.63
N TYR A 380 -2.81 5.45 2.36
CA TYR A 380 -2.46 4.14 1.81
C TYR A 380 -3.71 3.31 1.51
N SER A 381 -4.73 3.35 2.36
CA SER A 381 -6.02 2.70 2.11
C SER A 381 -6.74 3.28 0.89
N ALA A 382 -6.64 4.58 0.65
CA ALA A 382 -7.18 5.22 -0.56
C ALA A 382 -6.46 4.72 -1.82
N ALA A 383 -5.14 4.61 -1.79
CA ALA A 383 -4.35 4.07 -2.91
C ALA A 383 -4.70 2.59 -3.20
N ILE A 384 -4.94 1.78 -2.15
CA ILE A 384 -5.40 0.38 -2.29
C ILE A 384 -6.75 0.32 -3.01
N LEU A 385 -7.72 1.12 -2.58
CA LEU A 385 -9.06 1.14 -3.19
C LEU A 385 -9.01 1.65 -4.63
N ALA A 386 -8.22 2.68 -4.92
CA ALA A 386 -8.02 3.14 -6.30
C ALA A 386 -7.41 2.04 -7.19
N THR A 387 -6.46 1.26 -6.66
CA THR A 387 -5.91 0.10 -7.38
C THR A 387 -6.99 -0.97 -7.61
N THR A 388 -7.82 -1.25 -6.60
CA THR A 388 -8.96 -2.17 -6.73
C THR A 388 -9.92 -1.73 -7.84
N ASP A 389 -10.29 -0.44 -7.88
CA ASP A 389 -11.17 0.11 -8.90
C ASP A 389 -10.57 -0.06 -10.30
N ARG A 390 -9.27 0.18 -10.47
CA ARG A 390 -8.58 0.04 -11.77
C ARG A 390 -8.52 -1.40 -12.25
N ILE A 391 -8.25 -2.35 -11.35
CA ILE A 391 -8.27 -3.80 -11.66
C ILE A 391 -9.67 -4.19 -12.15
N LEU A 392 -10.70 -3.85 -11.39
CA LEU A 392 -12.08 -4.25 -11.68
C LEU A 392 -12.71 -3.48 -12.85
N ASN A 393 -12.19 -2.29 -13.18
CA ASN A 393 -12.53 -1.56 -14.41
C ASN A 393 -11.92 -2.20 -15.68
N GLY A 394 -10.98 -3.12 -15.54
CA GLY A 394 -10.27 -3.70 -16.68
C GLY A 394 -9.29 -2.72 -17.34
N GLU A 395 -8.71 -1.79 -16.56
CA GLU A 395 -7.72 -0.87 -17.08
C GLU A 395 -6.41 -1.57 -17.43
N SER A 396 -5.63 -0.98 -18.34
CA SER A 396 -4.25 -1.42 -18.59
C SER A 396 -3.38 -1.06 -17.39
N LEU A 397 -2.66 -2.04 -16.86
CA LEU A 397 -1.88 -1.92 -15.63
C LEU A 397 -0.43 -2.37 -15.85
N THR A 398 0.48 -1.70 -15.18
CA THR A 398 1.89 -2.09 -15.12
C THR A 398 2.13 -2.97 -13.88
N ILE A 399 2.59 -4.19 -14.13
CA ILE A 399 3.01 -5.15 -13.11
C ILE A 399 4.53 -5.10 -12.99
N VAL A 400 5.06 -5.05 -11.77
CA VAL A 400 6.49 -5.09 -11.46
C VAL A 400 6.87 -6.49 -10.99
N ASN A 401 7.81 -7.13 -11.68
CA ASN A 401 8.30 -8.49 -11.39
C ASN A 401 9.49 -8.49 -10.43
#